data_e2974a75fa093f63cc1038c0bf4335fa
#
_entry.id   e2974a75fa093f63cc1038c0bf4335fa
#
_cell.length_a   1.000
_cell.length_b   1.000
_cell.length_c   1.000
_cell.angle_alpha   90.00
_cell.angle_beta   90.00
_cell.angle_gamma   90.00
#
_symmetry.space_group_name_H-M   'P 1'
#
loop_
_entity.id
_entity.type
_entity.pdbx_description
1 polymer ?
#
loop_
_entity_poly.entity_id
_entity_poly.type
_entity_poly.pdbx_seq_one_letter_code
_entity_poly.pdbx_strand_id
1 'polypeptide(L)'
;MLLQTNSYVVPKEKRAEHARLLARFRTTLARLGCDHFEAYEQVGSNWAGGDTTGRFVQIMRFRDRKEQQRMQAAERTDPQAQALIKEFCDLINFQYQQQQGLFAVGFYHSAMALSPSTAPASMEATEPGNGQKQNADSESAGPETPSEEPTDIPANPPIPQPK
;
A
#
# COMPACT_ATOMS: atom_id res chain seq x y z
N MET A 1 -14.23 1.30 1.64
CA MET A 1 -13.22 1.08 0.60
C MET A 1 -12.62 -0.30 0.79
N LEU A 2 -12.47 -1.07 -0.28
CA LEU A 2 -11.83 -2.40 -0.30
C LEU A 2 -10.57 -2.32 -1.13
N LEU A 3 -9.46 -2.84 -0.60
CA LEU A 3 -8.23 -3.07 -1.37
C LEU A 3 -8.10 -4.55 -1.68
N GLN A 4 -7.72 -4.87 -2.91
CA GLN A 4 -7.24 -6.18 -3.30
C GLN A 4 -5.76 -6.06 -3.67
N THR A 5 -4.96 -6.96 -3.15
CA THR A 5 -3.53 -7.03 -3.50
C THR A 5 -3.21 -8.39 -4.10
N ASN A 6 -2.33 -8.42 -5.09
CA ASN A 6 -1.74 -9.63 -5.62
C ASN A 6 -0.22 -9.50 -5.46
N SER A 7 0.40 -10.36 -4.66
CA SER A 7 1.86 -10.39 -4.52
C SER A 7 2.45 -11.60 -5.23
N TYR A 8 3.60 -11.41 -5.89
CA TYR A 8 4.26 -12.43 -6.71
C TYR A 8 5.73 -12.07 -6.97
N VAL A 9 6.47 -12.97 -7.58
CA VAL A 9 7.88 -12.76 -7.97
C VAL A 9 8.02 -12.78 -9.48
N VAL A 10 8.83 -11.87 -10.02
CA VAL A 10 9.17 -11.83 -11.46
C VAL A 10 10.67 -12.04 -11.63
N PRO A 11 11.09 -13.09 -12.37
CA PRO A 11 12.49 -13.30 -12.68
C PRO A 11 13.12 -12.10 -13.39
N LYS A 12 14.40 -11.84 -13.13
CA LYS A 12 15.10 -10.65 -13.63
C LYS A 12 15.00 -10.50 -15.16
N GLU A 13 15.14 -11.60 -15.87
CA GLU A 13 15.07 -11.67 -17.34
C GLU A 13 13.66 -11.40 -17.90
N LYS A 14 12.63 -11.55 -17.07
CA LYS A 14 11.22 -11.34 -17.45
C LYS A 14 10.68 -9.95 -17.11
N ARG A 15 11.45 -9.11 -16.45
CA ARG A 15 10.97 -7.79 -15.96
C ARG A 15 10.53 -6.86 -17.07
N ALA A 16 11.25 -6.82 -18.19
CA ALA A 16 10.87 -5.97 -19.31
C ALA A 16 9.56 -6.42 -19.96
N GLU A 17 9.34 -7.73 -20.07
CA GLU A 17 8.10 -8.32 -20.56
C GLU A 17 6.95 -8.03 -19.59
N HIS A 18 7.20 -8.21 -18.29
CA HIS A 18 6.25 -7.89 -17.23
C HIS A 18 5.82 -6.41 -17.25
N ALA A 19 6.75 -5.46 -17.42
CA ALA A 19 6.41 -4.05 -17.48
C ALA A 19 5.47 -3.72 -18.66
N ARG A 20 5.70 -4.33 -19.83
CA ARG A 20 4.79 -4.19 -21.00
C ARG A 20 3.41 -4.80 -20.72
N LEU A 21 3.38 -5.94 -20.04
CA LEU A 21 2.14 -6.60 -19.67
C LEU A 21 1.33 -5.76 -18.67
N LEU A 22 1.98 -5.18 -17.66
CA LEU A 22 1.32 -4.27 -16.71
C LEU A 22 0.68 -3.05 -17.38
N ALA A 23 1.31 -2.47 -18.39
CA ALA A 23 0.73 -1.36 -19.15
C ALA A 23 -0.56 -1.79 -19.88
N ARG A 24 -0.58 -3.00 -20.45
CA ARG A 24 -1.78 -3.58 -21.08
C ARG A 24 -2.86 -3.91 -20.05
N PHE A 25 -2.48 -4.44 -18.90
CA PHE A 25 -3.41 -4.67 -17.77
C PHE A 25 -4.09 -3.37 -17.35
N ARG A 26 -3.33 -2.32 -17.11
CA ARG A 26 -3.88 -1.02 -16.73
C ARG A 26 -4.96 -0.54 -17.69
N THR A 27 -4.70 -0.63 -19.01
CA THR A 27 -5.66 -0.22 -20.03
C THR A 27 -6.91 -1.10 -20.02
N THR A 28 -6.74 -2.42 -19.93
CA THR A 28 -7.85 -3.37 -19.92
C THR A 28 -8.70 -3.24 -18.67
N LEU A 29 -8.09 -3.15 -17.49
CA LEU A 29 -8.81 -2.99 -16.23
C LEU A 29 -9.58 -1.67 -16.15
N ALA A 30 -8.99 -0.56 -16.65
CA ALA A 30 -9.70 0.72 -16.74
C ALA A 30 -10.95 0.61 -17.62
N ARG A 31 -10.87 -0.08 -18.76
CA ARG A 31 -12.00 -0.35 -19.63
C ARG A 31 -13.10 -1.18 -18.95
N LEU A 32 -12.72 -2.11 -18.06
CA LEU A 32 -13.64 -2.94 -17.29
C LEU A 32 -14.20 -2.25 -16.04
N GLY A 33 -13.80 -1.00 -15.78
CA GLY A 33 -14.30 -0.20 -14.67
C GLY A 33 -13.47 -0.30 -13.39
N CYS A 34 -12.20 -0.66 -13.48
CA CYS A 34 -11.26 -0.52 -12.38
C CYS A 34 -10.75 0.92 -12.32
N ASP A 35 -11.12 1.64 -11.28
CA ASP A 35 -10.74 3.06 -11.12
C ASP A 35 -9.30 3.23 -10.66
N HIS A 36 -8.71 2.20 -10.08
CA HIS A 36 -7.37 2.29 -9.51
C HIS A 36 -6.62 0.97 -9.60
N PHE A 37 -5.52 0.99 -10.35
CA PHE A 37 -4.58 -0.11 -10.47
C PHE A 37 -3.15 0.43 -10.37
N GLU A 38 -2.39 -0.09 -9.42
CA GLU A 38 -0.99 0.22 -9.20
C GLU A 38 -0.18 -1.07 -9.06
N ALA A 39 1.09 -1.02 -9.42
CA ALA A 39 2.04 -2.10 -9.22
C ALA A 39 3.35 -1.53 -8.67
N TYR A 40 3.88 -2.17 -7.65
CA TYR A 40 5.10 -1.78 -6.97
C TYR A 40 6.10 -2.93 -6.96
N GLU A 41 7.36 -2.63 -7.18
CA GLU A 41 8.46 -3.56 -6.96
C GLU A 41 9.09 -3.30 -5.59
N GLN A 42 9.34 -4.34 -4.83
CA GLN A 42 10.03 -4.24 -3.54
C GLN A 42 11.50 -3.88 -3.76
N VAL A 43 11.92 -2.76 -3.16
CA VAL A 43 13.31 -2.28 -3.17
C VAL A 43 13.86 -2.42 -1.76
N GLY A 44 14.64 -3.46 -1.53
CA GLY A 44 15.21 -3.76 -0.23
C GLY A 44 14.22 -4.36 0.78
N SER A 45 14.74 -4.75 1.92
CA SER A 45 13.98 -5.25 3.09
C SER A 45 14.70 -4.86 4.38
N ASN A 46 13.96 -4.75 5.47
CA ASN A 46 14.51 -4.47 6.82
C ASN A 46 15.45 -3.26 6.87
N TRP A 47 15.06 -2.13 6.24
CA TRP A 47 15.82 -0.88 6.20
C TRP A 47 17.19 -0.98 5.47
N ALA A 48 17.54 -2.15 4.96
CA ALA A 48 18.69 -2.30 4.08
C ALA A 48 18.32 -1.80 2.69
N GLY A 49 18.99 -0.78 2.22
CA GLY A 49 18.99 -0.44 0.79
C GLY A 49 19.58 -1.63 0.03
N GLY A 50 18.94 -2.02 -1.05
CA GLY A 50 19.37 -3.17 -1.81
C GLY A 50 18.87 -3.13 -3.23
N ASP A 51 19.35 -4.07 -4.02
CA ASP A 51 18.86 -4.31 -5.36
C ASP A 51 17.37 -4.67 -5.34
N THR A 52 16.70 -4.42 -6.44
CA THR A 52 15.32 -4.84 -6.64
C THR A 52 15.19 -6.35 -6.48
N THR A 53 14.26 -6.78 -5.62
CA THR A 53 14.12 -8.21 -5.24
C THR A 53 13.41 -9.05 -6.28
N GLY A 54 12.73 -8.40 -7.25
CA GLY A 54 11.81 -9.04 -8.17
C GLY A 54 10.47 -9.40 -7.56
N ARG A 55 10.24 -9.06 -6.29
CA ARG A 55 8.93 -9.20 -5.65
C ARG A 55 8.07 -7.99 -6.00
N PHE A 56 6.88 -8.27 -6.50
CA PHE A 56 5.91 -7.25 -6.88
C PHE A 56 4.65 -7.37 -6.02
N VAL A 57 3.98 -6.24 -5.86
CA VAL A 57 2.61 -6.17 -5.37
C VAL A 57 1.78 -5.31 -6.30
N GLN A 58 0.67 -5.86 -6.78
CA GLN A 58 -0.38 -5.10 -7.48
C GLN A 58 -1.43 -4.69 -6.46
N ILE A 59 -1.95 -3.50 -6.59
CA ILE A 59 -3.01 -2.95 -5.72
C ILE A 59 -4.16 -2.48 -6.60
N MET A 60 -5.34 -3.00 -6.34
CA MET A 60 -6.61 -2.55 -6.90
C MET A 60 -7.48 -2.01 -5.78
N ARG A 61 -8.11 -0.86 -6.01
CA ARG A 61 -9.05 -0.26 -5.06
C ARG A 61 -10.47 -0.34 -5.61
N PHE A 62 -11.40 -0.65 -4.74
CA PHE A 62 -12.82 -0.72 -5.02
C PHE A 62 -13.58 0.05 -3.94
N ARG A 63 -14.69 0.65 -4.30
CA ARG A 63 -15.56 1.31 -3.34
C ARG A 63 -16.08 0.31 -2.29
N ASP A 64 -16.48 -0.87 -2.75
CA ASP A 64 -17.04 -1.94 -1.93
C ASP A 64 -16.83 -3.33 -2.56
N ARG A 65 -17.26 -4.37 -1.86
CA ARG A 65 -17.18 -5.76 -2.30
C ARG A 65 -18.00 -6.03 -3.56
N LYS A 66 -19.14 -5.37 -3.71
CA LYS A 66 -20.03 -5.55 -4.86
C LYS A 66 -19.37 -5.07 -6.16
N GLU A 67 -18.68 -3.95 -6.09
CA GLU A 67 -17.92 -3.42 -7.22
C GLU A 67 -16.77 -4.36 -7.62
N GLN A 68 -16.02 -4.87 -6.65
CA GLN A 68 -14.97 -5.86 -6.88
C GLN A 68 -15.51 -7.11 -7.57
N GLN A 69 -16.64 -7.65 -7.10
CA GLN A 69 -17.28 -8.81 -7.70
C GLN A 69 -17.77 -8.55 -9.13
N ARG A 70 -18.32 -7.35 -9.40
CA ARG A 70 -18.74 -6.94 -10.74
C ARG A 70 -17.57 -6.90 -11.71
N MET A 71 -16.44 -6.30 -11.29
CA MET A 71 -15.23 -6.26 -12.11
C MET A 71 -14.67 -7.67 -12.37
N GLN A 72 -14.62 -8.51 -11.35
CA GLN A 72 -14.17 -9.89 -11.49
C GLN A 72 -15.05 -10.72 -12.43
N ALA A 73 -16.37 -10.48 -12.43
CA ALA A 73 -17.28 -11.09 -13.38
C ALA A 73 -17.02 -10.61 -14.81
N ALA A 74 -16.74 -9.31 -15.00
CA ALA A 74 -16.38 -8.75 -16.29
C ALA A 74 -15.05 -9.32 -16.83
N GLU A 75 -14.04 -9.46 -15.99
CA GLU A 75 -12.76 -10.11 -16.37
C GLU A 75 -12.95 -11.54 -16.87
N ARG A 76 -13.85 -12.30 -16.25
CA ARG A 76 -14.13 -13.70 -16.64
C ARG A 76 -14.81 -13.85 -17.98
N THR A 77 -15.51 -12.83 -18.44
CA THR A 77 -16.26 -12.86 -19.70
C THR A 77 -15.57 -12.09 -20.85
N ASP A 78 -14.58 -11.28 -20.53
CA ASP A 78 -13.84 -10.48 -21.51
C ASP A 78 -12.65 -11.28 -22.09
N PRO A 79 -12.65 -11.58 -23.41
CA PRO A 79 -11.59 -12.39 -24.02
C PRO A 79 -10.20 -11.75 -23.92
N GLN A 80 -10.13 -10.41 -23.97
CA GLN A 80 -8.86 -9.70 -23.88
C GLN A 80 -8.27 -9.79 -22.45
N ALA A 81 -9.12 -9.65 -21.42
CA ALA A 81 -8.72 -9.82 -20.04
C ALA A 81 -8.24 -11.26 -19.78
N GLN A 82 -8.97 -12.25 -20.29
CA GLN A 82 -8.59 -13.67 -20.15
C GLN A 82 -7.24 -13.97 -20.82
N ALA A 83 -7.00 -13.42 -22.01
CA ALA A 83 -5.71 -13.58 -22.68
C ALA A 83 -4.55 -12.97 -21.88
N LEU A 84 -4.76 -11.77 -21.30
CA LEU A 84 -3.77 -11.11 -20.46
C LEU A 84 -3.50 -11.87 -19.16
N ILE A 85 -4.54 -12.38 -18.51
CA ILE A 85 -4.41 -13.19 -17.29
C ILE A 85 -3.61 -14.46 -17.59
N LYS A 86 -3.89 -15.13 -18.70
CA LYS A 86 -3.14 -16.31 -19.14
C LYS A 86 -1.66 -15.96 -19.36
N GLU A 87 -1.37 -14.91 -20.14
CA GLU A 87 -0.01 -14.43 -20.40
C GLU A 87 0.74 -14.10 -19.10
N PHE A 88 0.06 -13.46 -18.14
CA PHE A 88 0.62 -13.17 -16.82
C PHE A 88 0.94 -14.46 -16.05
N CYS A 89 0.01 -15.41 -15.99
CA CYS A 89 0.23 -16.68 -15.31
C CYS A 89 1.40 -17.47 -15.89
N ASP A 90 1.53 -17.47 -17.21
CA ASP A 90 2.65 -18.12 -17.90
C ASP A 90 3.98 -17.37 -17.61
N LEU A 91 3.97 -16.04 -17.63
CA LEU A 91 5.15 -15.21 -17.38
C LEU A 91 5.76 -15.46 -15.99
N ILE A 92 4.91 -15.49 -14.96
CA ILE A 92 5.37 -15.66 -13.57
C ILE A 92 5.53 -17.13 -13.16
N ASN A 93 5.17 -18.09 -14.00
CA ASN A 93 5.02 -19.49 -13.62
C ASN A 93 4.07 -19.65 -12.41
N PHE A 94 2.82 -19.23 -12.60
CA PHE A 94 1.82 -19.13 -11.55
C PHE A 94 1.69 -20.41 -10.70
N GLN A 95 1.64 -21.59 -11.33
CA GLN A 95 1.50 -22.87 -10.62
C GLN A 95 2.65 -23.10 -9.63
N TYR A 96 3.88 -22.85 -10.07
CA TYR A 96 5.05 -22.96 -9.20
C TYR A 96 4.96 -21.97 -8.03
N GLN A 97 4.66 -20.71 -8.30
CA GLN A 97 4.58 -19.69 -7.25
C GLN A 97 3.45 -19.98 -6.24
N GLN A 98 2.34 -20.52 -6.70
CA GLN A 98 1.25 -20.93 -5.82
C GLN A 98 1.67 -22.07 -4.89
N GLN A 99 2.35 -23.08 -5.41
CA GLN A 99 2.87 -24.21 -4.63
C GLN A 99 3.92 -23.77 -3.60
N GLN A 100 4.74 -22.78 -3.95
CA GLN A 100 5.78 -22.25 -3.06
C GLN A 100 5.28 -21.14 -2.11
N GLY A 101 4.01 -20.78 -2.15
CA GLY A 101 3.46 -19.69 -1.36
C GLY A 101 4.03 -18.30 -1.71
N LEU A 102 4.57 -18.15 -2.92
CA LEU A 102 5.11 -16.89 -3.43
C LEU A 102 4.03 -16.00 -4.02
N PHE A 103 2.96 -16.61 -4.55
CA PHE A 103 1.78 -15.89 -5.01
C PHE A 103 0.74 -15.82 -3.90
N ALA A 104 0.27 -14.61 -3.59
CA ALA A 104 -0.78 -14.42 -2.61
C ALA A 104 -1.76 -13.32 -3.03
N VAL A 105 -3.03 -13.53 -2.73
CA VAL A 105 -4.10 -12.54 -2.88
C VAL A 105 -4.55 -12.11 -1.51
N GLY A 106 -4.57 -10.80 -1.25
CA GLY A 106 -5.06 -10.22 -0.01
C GLY A 106 -6.26 -9.29 -0.25
N PHE A 107 -7.17 -9.25 0.71
CA PHE A 107 -8.27 -8.30 0.74
C PHE A 107 -8.21 -7.52 2.04
N TYR A 108 -8.28 -6.19 1.95
CA TYR A 108 -8.10 -5.30 3.10
C TYR A 108 -9.21 -4.26 3.16
N HIS A 109 -9.73 -4.03 4.35
CA HIS A 109 -10.54 -2.87 4.67
C HIS A 109 -9.70 -1.83 5.39
N SER A 110 -10.05 -0.55 5.23
CA SER A 110 -9.42 0.51 6.03
C SER A 110 -9.74 0.28 7.51
N ALA A 111 -8.72 0.04 8.31
CA ALA A 111 -8.86 -0.04 9.76
C ALA A 111 -8.86 1.35 10.42
N MET A 112 -8.26 2.36 9.74
CA MET A 112 -8.20 3.73 10.19
C MET A 112 -8.28 4.65 8.97
N ALA A 113 -9.19 5.63 9.00
CA ALA A 113 -9.23 6.71 8.03
C ALA A 113 -8.59 7.94 8.67
N LEU A 114 -7.54 8.47 8.05
CA LEU A 114 -7.09 9.82 8.37
C LEU A 114 -8.15 10.77 7.80
N SER A 115 -8.80 11.53 8.68
CA SER A 115 -9.62 12.64 8.23
C SER A 115 -8.74 13.59 7.41
N PRO A 116 -9.19 14.09 6.25
CA PRO A 116 -8.44 15.11 5.54
C PRO A 116 -8.23 16.26 6.54
N SER A 117 -6.96 16.58 6.82
CA SER A 117 -6.62 17.75 7.60
C SER A 117 -7.28 18.92 6.91
N THR A 118 -8.23 19.57 7.59
CA THR A 118 -8.75 20.86 7.15
C THR A 118 -7.52 21.77 7.14
N ALA A 119 -7.00 22.09 5.97
CA ALA A 119 -5.94 23.07 5.84
C ALA A 119 -6.41 24.32 6.61
N PRO A 120 -5.56 24.92 7.46
CA PRO A 120 -5.94 26.14 8.16
C PRO A 120 -6.36 27.14 7.10
N ALA A 121 -7.60 27.63 7.24
CA ALA A 121 -8.13 28.69 6.40
C ALA A 121 -7.08 29.79 6.34
N SER A 122 -6.73 30.20 5.14
CA SER A 122 -5.84 31.32 4.85
C SER A 122 -6.10 32.44 5.83
N MET A 123 -5.09 32.77 6.63
CA MET A 123 -5.09 34.01 7.41
C MET A 123 -5.12 35.16 6.41
N GLU A 124 -6.27 35.75 6.24
CA GLU A 124 -6.43 37.06 5.65
C GLU A 124 -5.54 38.04 6.42
N ALA A 125 -4.57 38.61 5.72
CA ALA A 125 -3.71 39.67 6.22
C ALA A 125 -4.59 40.88 6.52
N THR A 126 -4.83 41.12 7.79
CA THR A 126 -5.32 42.43 8.27
C THR A 126 -4.12 43.20 8.77
N GLU A 127 -3.87 44.30 8.11
CA GLU A 127 -2.83 45.30 8.40
C GLU A 127 -2.90 45.89 9.81
N PRO A 128 -1.79 46.50 10.31
CA PRO A 128 -1.60 46.76 11.72
C PRO A 128 -2.23 48.07 12.17
N GLY A 129 -3.08 48.01 13.16
CA GLY A 129 -3.56 49.16 13.97
C GLY A 129 -2.77 49.25 15.27
N ASN A 130 -2.05 50.35 15.36
CA ASN A 130 -1.27 50.90 16.45
C ASN A 130 -2.01 50.96 17.80
N GLY A 131 -1.35 50.66 18.95
CA GLY A 131 -1.83 51.08 20.26
C GLY A 131 -1.37 50.32 21.49
N GLN A 132 -0.18 50.61 21.96
CA GLN A 132 0.22 50.96 23.34
C GLN A 132 -0.15 50.09 24.59
N LYS A 133 0.91 49.57 25.23
CA LYS A 133 1.23 49.55 26.70
C LYS A 133 0.34 48.77 27.69
N GLN A 134 0.89 47.87 28.43
CA GLN A 134 1.51 47.94 29.76
C GLN A 134 1.39 46.60 30.53
N ASN A 135 2.55 46.15 31.03
CA ASN A 135 2.88 45.57 32.35
C ASN A 135 1.99 44.48 32.99
N ALA A 136 2.51 43.38 33.35
CA ALA A 136 3.10 43.08 34.67
C ALA A 136 3.16 41.54 34.90
N ASP A 137 4.30 41.07 35.34
CA ASP A 137 4.64 39.98 36.27
C ASP A 137 3.56 38.96 36.65
N SER A 138 3.96 37.67 36.48
CA SER A 138 3.91 36.67 37.57
C SER A 138 4.45 35.32 37.06
N GLU A 139 5.61 34.97 37.45
CA GLU A 139 6.11 33.81 38.21
C GLU A 139 5.08 32.70 38.46
N SER A 140 5.40 31.43 38.05
CA SER A 140 5.43 30.29 38.96
C SER A 140 5.33 28.96 38.23
N ALA A 141 6.30 28.10 38.55
CA ALA A 141 6.25 26.68 38.77
C ALA A 141 5.82 25.74 37.63
N GLY A 142 6.80 24.92 37.19
CA GLY A 142 6.56 23.67 36.50
C GLY A 142 5.94 22.57 37.37
N PRO A 143 5.44 21.56 36.74
CA PRO A 143 5.52 20.26 37.41
C PRO A 143 6.30 19.22 36.61
N GLU A 144 6.91 18.39 37.39
CA GLU A 144 7.81 17.28 37.15
C GLU A 144 7.25 16.22 36.17
N THR A 145 8.16 15.70 35.37
CA THR A 145 7.97 14.51 34.52
C THR A 145 8.08 13.24 35.40
N PRO A 146 7.13 12.32 35.32
CA PRO A 146 7.41 10.96 35.85
C PRO A 146 8.18 10.15 34.79
N SER A 147 9.30 9.60 35.20
CA SER A 147 10.04 8.54 34.51
C SER A 147 9.16 7.30 34.39
N GLU A 148 8.87 6.86 33.19
CA GLU A 148 8.38 5.50 32.96
C GLU A 148 9.55 4.56 32.67
N GLU A 149 9.64 3.51 33.48
CA GLU A 149 10.54 2.38 33.35
C GLU A 149 10.30 1.62 32.02
N PRO A 150 11.36 1.03 31.41
CA PRO A 150 11.21 0.19 30.24
C PRO A 150 10.58 -1.16 30.61
N THR A 151 9.40 -1.43 30.09
CA THR A 151 8.78 -2.75 30.18
C THR A 151 9.55 -3.75 29.32
N ASP A 152 10.02 -4.78 29.98
CA ASP A 152 10.66 -5.98 29.45
C ASP A 152 9.74 -6.68 28.42
N ILE A 153 10.18 -6.72 27.17
CA ILE A 153 9.51 -7.48 26.11
C ILE A 153 10.04 -8.92 26.18
N PRO A 154 9.19 -9.93 26.39
CA PRO A 154 9.66 -11.31 26.44
C PRO A 154 10.17 -11.77 25.07
N ALA A 155 11.35 -12.37 25.08
CA ALA A 155 12.03 -12.93 23.91
C ALA A 155 11.17 -14.02 23.24
N ASN A 156 11.01 -13.91 21.93
CA ASN A 156 10.37 -14.89 21.09
C ASN A 156 11.06 -16.27 21.20
N PRO A 157 10.30 -17.38 21.30
CA PRO A 157 10.91 -18.72 21.33
C PRO A 157 11.55 -19.08 19.97
N PRO A 158 12.62 -19.90 19.98
CA PRO A 158 13.32 -20.27 18.74
C PRO A 158 12.47 -21.13 17.81
N ILE A 159 12.54 -20.82 16.52
CA ILE A 159 11.87 -21.56 15.44
C ILE A 159 12.53 -22.95 15.31
N PRO A 160 11.77 -24.06 15.28
CA PRO A 160 12.34 -25.39 15.08
C PRO A 160 12.92 -25.57 13.67
N GLN A 161 14.15 -26.03 13.59
CA GLN A 161 14.82 -26.38 12.33
C GLN A 161 14.24 -27.68 11.77
N PRO A 162 13.98 -27.77 10.46
CA PRO A 162 13.55 -29.03 9.83
C PRO A 162 14.69 -30.05 9.81
N LYS A 163 14.34 -31.29 10.13
CA LYS A 163 15.25 -32.44 10.02
C LYS A 163 15.36 -32.88 8.55
#